data_c3837dbca1b391b2aef0eb8eb988a512
#
_entry.id   c3837dbca1b391b2aef0eb8eb988a512
#
_cell.length_a   1.000
_cell.length_b   1.000
_cell.length_c   1.000
_cell.angle_alpha   90.00
_cell.angle_beta   90.00
_cell.angle_gamma   90.00
#
_symmetry.space_group_name_H-M   'P 1'
#
loop_
_entity.id
_entity.type
_entity.pdbx_description
1 polymer ?
#
loop_
_entity_poly.entity_id
_entity_poly.type
_entity_poly.pdbx_seq_one_letter_code
_entity_poly.pdbx_strand_id
1 'polypeptide(L)'
;MERRDFVKLGTAAAVGAVAPGVASDAASAGTGRAEASRGAQAAPTFALDYAPHFGMFRQSAGEDLLAQLRWMHEQGFRSLEDNGMRGRPVAAKERIAREMARLGMRMGVFVLNPETAWTTTFAAGEASFRESFLKDVDASIEVAKRVNAKWMTVVMGTVAPRLEPEYQAANAVEILRAGAERLEKHGLVMVLEPLNRRDHPNLFLTRIPQAFQICRAVDSPSCKILFDIYHQQITEGNLIPNFDLAWKEVAYVQVGDNPGRKEPTTGEIHYGNVFAHLKKKGFTGVVGMEHGNAKPGAEGERAVVSAYRAVDPR
;
A
#
# COMPACT_ATOMS: atom_id res chain seq x y z
N MET A 1 -0.45 -17.85 9.63
CA MET A 1 0.36 -16.62 9.51
C MET A 1 0.26 -15.88 10.82
N GLU A 2 1.35 -15.70 11.55
CA GLU A 2 1.30 -15.07 12.86
C GLU A 2 1.10 -13.57 12.77
N ARG A 3 0.43 -12.96 13.78
CA ARG A 3 0.11 -11.53 13.89
C ARG A 3 1.30 -10.57 13.70
N ARG A 4 2.53 -11.09 13.71
CA ARG A 4 3.78 -10.34 13.57
C ARG A 4 4.23 -10.12 12.12
N ASP A 5 3.63 -10.80 11.15
CA ASP A 5 4.13 -10.81 9.77
C ASP A 5 3.71 -9.61 8.94
N PHE A 6 2.62 -8.93 9.30
CA PHE A 6 2.17 -7.73 8.60
C PHE A 6 3.16 -6.55 8.71
N VAL A 7 3.84 -6.44 9.85
CA VAL A 7 4.89 -5.41 10.04
C VAL A 7 6.25 -5.88 9.51
N LYS A 8 6.44 -7.21 9.32
CA LYS A 8 7.72 -7.81 8.95
C LYS A 8 7.96 -8.02 7.45
N LEU A 9 7.02 -7.68 6.59
CA LEU A 9 7.24 -7.73 5.12
C LEU A 9 8.36 -6.76 4.62
N GLY A 10 9.01 -6.07 5.55
CA GLY A 10 10.14 -5.17 5.29
C GLY A 10 11.53 -5.66 5.70
N THR A 11 11.68 -6.75 6.47
CA THR A 11 13.00 -7.19 6.94
C THR A 11 13.07 -8.70 7.18
N ALA A 12 13.45 -9.48 6.18
CA ALA A 12 13.99 -10.84 6.34
C ALA A 12 15.29 -10.94 5.57
N ALA A 13 16.41 -10.74 6.26
CA ALA A 13 17.74 -11.14 5.81
C ALA A 13 17.96 -12.60 6.16
N ALA A 14 18.09 -13.49 5.19
CA ALA A 14 18.54 -14.85 5.37
C ALA A 14 20.08 -14.89 5.23
N VAL A 15 20.74 -15.28 6.32
CA VAL A 15 22.17 -15.60 6.33
C VAL A 15 22.34 -17.01 5.75
N GLY A 16 22.97 -17.13 4.60
CA GLY A 16 23.40 -18.40 3.99
C GLY A 16 24.90 -18.50 3.97
N ALA A 17 25.43 -19.60 4.53
CA ALA A 17 26.86 -19.90 4.68
C ALA A 17 27.54 -20.15 3.36
N VAL A 18 28.79 -19.69 3.25
CA VAL A 18 29.72 -19.87 2.13
C VAL A 18 30.59 -21.12 2.40
N ALA A 19 30.76 -21.95 1.39
CA ALA A 19 31.87 -22.90 1.31
C ALA A 19 32.68 -22.67 0.01
N PRO A 20 34.02 -22.80 0.04
CA PRO A 20 34.88 -22.36 -1.06
C PRO A 20 35.20 -23.50 -2.05
N GLY A 21 35.23 -23.21 -3.32
CA GLY A 21 35.64 -24.12 -4.41
C GLY A 21 36.55 -23.40 -5.41
N VAL A 22 37.63 -24.07 -5.70
CA VAL A 22 38.89 -23.72 -6.30
C VAL A 22 38.84 -23.21 -7.75
N ALA A 23 39.81 -22.35 -8.09
CA ALA A 23 40.06 -21.73 -9.39
C ALA A 23 40.60 -22.69 -10.45
N SER A 24 40.35 -22.39 -11.73
CA SER A 24 41.27 -22.67 -12.82
C SER A 24 41.19 -21.63 -13.92
N ASP A 25 42.35 -21.10 -14.26
CA ASP A 25 42.62 -20.13 -15.33
C ASP A 25 42.39 -20.68 -16.73
N ALA A 26 41.83 -19.87 -17.62
CA ALA A 26 42.21 -19.91 -19.04
C ALA A 26 41.91 -18.53 -19.67
N ALA A 27 42.97 -17.82 -20.05
CA ALA A 27 42.94 -16.60 -20.82
C ALA A 27 42.59 -16.86 -22.28
N SER A 28 41.65 -16.09 -22.84
CA SER A 28 41.61 -15.86 -24.29
C SER A 28 41.26 -14.40 -24.57
N ALA A 29 42.19 -13.71 -25.22
CA ALA A 29 42.02 -12.34 -25.70
C ALA A 29 41.03 -12.31 -26.86
N GLY A 30 39.92 -11.60 -26.67
CA GLY A 30 38.95 -11.29 -27.71
C GLY A 30 38.70 -9.79 -27.77
N THR A 31 39.03 -9.18 -28.91
CA THR A 31 38.84 -7.78 -29.23
C THR A 31 37.37 -7.34 -29.06
N GLY A 32 37.06 -6.70 -27.94
CA GLY A 32 35.73 -6.17 -27.64
C GLY A 32 35.48 -4.89 -28.39
N ARG A 33 34.62 -4.95 -29.39
CA ARG A 33 33.95 -3.84 -29.98
C ARG A 33 33.04 -3.22 -28.91
N ALA A 34 33.26 -1.98 -28.56
CA ALA A 34 32.40 -1.25 -27.63
C ALA A 34 30.98 -1.17 -28.22
N GLU A 35 30.08 -2.01 -27.72
CA GLU A 35 28.65 -1.79 -27.91
C GLU A 35 28.26 -0.58 -27.11
N ALA A 36 27.97 0.51 -27.82
CA ALA A 36 27.34 1.69 -27.25
C ALA A 36 26.06 1.24 -26.53
N SER A 37 25.99 1.44 -25.22
CA SER A 37 24.79 1.22 -24.42
C SER A 37 23.67 2.08 -25.02
N ARG A 38 22.78 1.45 -25.80
CA ARG A 38 21.49 2.05 -26.12
C ARG A 38 20.81 2.30 -24.80
N GLY A 39 20.68 3.55 -24.38
CA GLY A 39 19.92 3.93 -23.20
C GLY A 39 18.56 3.24 -23.27
N ALA A 40 18.29 2.35 -22.33
CA ALA A 40 17.03 1.63 -22.28
C ALA A 40 15.91 2.68 -22.17
N GLN A 41 15.10 2.81 -23.19
CA GLN A 41 13.97 3.71 -23.18
C GLN A 41 12.99 3.19 -22.12
N ALA A 42 12.61 4.05 -21.18
CA ALA A 42 11.66 3.67 -20.13
C ALA A 42 10.37 3.10 -20.74
N ALA A 43 9.83 2.05 -20.14
CA ALA A 43 8.60 1.44 -20.61
C ALA A 43 7.44 2.45 -20.58
N PRO A 44 6.42 2.31 -21.45
CA PRO A 44 5.23 3.17 -21.41
C PRO A 44 4.61 3.17 -20.01
N THR A 45 4.09 4.31 -19.59
CA THR A 45 3.33 4.43 -18.34
C THR A 45 2.05 3.61 -18.39
N PHE A 46 1.55 3.23 -17.23
CA PHE A 46 0.23 2.60 -17.08
C PHE A 46 -0.88 3.65 -17.19
N ALA A 47 -2.11 3.21 -17.51
CA ALA A 47 -3.28 4.06 -17.55
C ALA A 47 -3.82 4.38 -16.14
N LEU A 48 -3.67 3.45 -15.19
CA LEU A 48 -3.88 3.70 -13.77
C LEU A 48 -2.53 3.89 -13.07
N ASP A 49 -2.53 4.59 -11.95
CA ASP A 49 -1.32 4.90 -11.20
C ASP A 49 -1.04 3.82 -10.15
N TYR A 50 -0.41 2.74 -10.59
CA TYR A 50 -0.02 1.63 -9.70
C TYR A 50 1.20 1.99 -8.85
N ALA A 51 1.14 1.62 -7.56
CA ALA A 51 2.20 1.85 -6.59
C ALA A 51 2.74 0.53 -6.03
N PRO A 52 3.83 -0.01 -6.58
CA PRO A 52 4.55 -1.12 -5.96
C PRO A 52 5.17 -0.69 -4.63
N HIS A 53 5.52 -1.67 -3.78
CA HIS A 53 6.20 -1.44 -2.52
C HIS A 53 7.67 -1.85 -2.58
N PHE A 54 8.49 -1.34 -1.66
CA PHE A 54 9.87 -1.79 -1.53
C PHE A 54 9.96 -3.28 -1.24
N GLY A 55 10.91 -3.95 -1.87
CA GLY A 55 11.14 -5.38 -1.79
C GLY A 55 10.41 -6.21 -2.84
N MET A 56 9.37 -5.68 -3.49
CA MET A 56 8.63 -6.40 -4.55
C MET A 56 9.53 -6.78 -5.73
N PHE A 57 10.53 -5.95 -6.05
CA PHE A 57 11.44 -6.11 -7.19
C PHE A 57 12.93 -6.19 -6.76
N ARG A 58 13.18 -6.74 -5.59
CA ARG A 58 14.52 -6.81 -4.98
C ARG A 58 15.51 -7.64 -5.80
N GLN A 59 15.04 -8.70 -6.45
CA GLN A 59 15.91 -9.58 -7.23
C GLN A 59 16.38 -8.92 -8.53
N SER A 60 15.57 -8.07 -9.12
CA SER A 60 15.92 -7.34 -10.35
C SER A 60 16.64 -6.02 -10.06
N ALA A 61 16.30 -5.33 -8.99
CA ALA A 61 16.78 -3.98 -8.67
C ALA A 61 17.84 -3.94 -7.56
N GLY A 62 18.05 -5.04 -6.81
CA GLY A 62 18.94 -5.09 -5.65
C GLY A 62 18.32 -4.58 -4.36
N GLU A 63 19.13 -4.50 -3.30
CA GLU A 63 18.69 -4.11 -1.95
C GLU A 63 18.56 -2.59 -1.77
N ASP A 64 19.28 -1.80 -2.56
CA ASP A 64 19.22 -0.32 -2.43
C ASP A 64 17.85 0.22 -2.82
N LEU A 65 17.20 0.91 -1.89
CA LEU A 65 15.86 1.47 -2.09
C LEU A 65 15.79 2.45 -3.26
N LEU A 66 16.86 3.22 -3.50
CA LEU A 66 16.88 4.16 -4.62
C LEU A 66 17.05 3.45 -5.97
N ALA A 67 17.79 2.35 -6.00
CA ALA A 67 17.86 1.49 -7.18
C ALA A 67 16.49 0.86 -7.48
N GLN A 68 15.75 0.42 -6.45
CA GLN A 68 14.38 -0.10 -6.60
C GLN A 68 13.43 0.97 -7.17
N LEU A 69 13.49 2.21 -6.72
CA LEU A 69 12.70 3.32 -7.28
C LEU A 69 13.01 3.55 -8.77
N ARG A 70 14.29 3.56 -9.15
CA ARG A 70 14.70 3.73 -10.56
C ARG A 70 14.15 2.60 -11.42
N TRP A 71 14.31 1.37 -10.95
CA TRP A 71 13.81 0.20 -11.67
C TRP A 71 12.29 0.24 -11.84
N MET A 72 11.53 0.56 -10.78
CA MET A 72 10.08 0.72 -10.85
C MET A 72 9.69 1.79 -11.89
N HIS A 73 10.39 2.92 -11.86
CA HIS A 73 10.15 4.01 -12.83
C HIS A 73 10.45 3.56 -14.28
N GLU A 74 11.53 2.81 -14.51
CA GLU A 74 11.89 2.24 -15.81
C GLU A 74 10.84 1.24 -16.31
N GLN A 75 10.18 0.51 -15.39
CA GLN A 75 9.05 -0.36 -15.74
C GLN A 75 7.74 0.40 -15.98
N GLY A 76 7.71 1.71 -15.85
CA GLY A 76 6.55 2.56 -16.12
C GLY A 76 5.69 2.89 -14.91
N PHE A 77 6.05 2.45 -13.71
CA PHE A 77 5.38 2.86 -12.47
C PHE A 77 5.68 4.33 -12.13
N ARG A 78 4.69 5.03 -11.59
CA ARG A 78 4.79 6.46 -11.25
C ARG A 78 4.44 6.75 -9.80
N SER A 79 4.18 5.72 -9.01
CA SER A 79 3.93 5.82 -7.57
C SER A 79 4.68 4.74 -6.80
N LEU A 80 4.82 4.93 -5.50
CA LEU A 80 5.36 3.96 -4.53
C LEU A 80 4.41 3.90 -3.34
N GLU A 81 4.14 2.72 -2.80
CA GLU A 81 3.53 2.51 -1.50
C GLU A 81 4.58 2.01 -0.49
N ASP A 82 4.53 2.49 0.74
CA ASP A 82 5.43 1.99 1.80
C ASP A 82 4.78 2.10 3.18
N ASN A 83 4.11 1.04 3.59
CA ASN A 83 3.44 0.95 4.89
C ASN A 83 4.37 1.24 6.09
N GLY A 84 5.67 0.96 5.93
CA GLY A 84 6.71 1.20 6.94
C GLY A 84 7.33 2.60 6.93
N MET A 85 6.91 3.51 6.05
CA MET A 85 7.57 4.81 5.86
C MET A 85 7.69 5.62 7.15
N ARG A 86 6.67 5.59 8.01
CA ARG A 86 6.68 6.30 9.30
C ARG A 86 7.88 5.90 10.16
N GLY A 87 8.20 4.61 10.24
CA GLY A 87 9.30 4.06 11.05
C GLY A 87 10.70 4.23 10.44
N ARG A 88 10.83 4.65 9.18
CA ARG A 88 12.15 4.81 8.57
C ARG A 88 12.95 5.95 9.20
N PRO A 89 14.30 5.86 9.25
CA PRO A 89 15.15 6.99 9.68
C PRO A 89 14.90 8.24 8.83
N VAL A 90 15.00 9.41 9.43
CA VAL A 90 14.78 10.70 8.74
C VAL A 90 15.63 10.82 7.48
N ALA A 91 16.92 10.52 7.55
CA ALA A 91 17.82 10.57 6.40
C ALA A 91 17.40 9.64 5.25
N ALA A 92 16.82 8.45 5.57
CA ALA A 92 16.30 7.54 4.56
C ALA A 92 15.04 8.13 3.88
N LYS A 93 14.10 8.68 4.66
CA LYS A 93 12.91 9.37 4.13
C LYS A 93 13.27 10.49 3.16
N GLU A 94 14.26 11.32 3.53
CA GLU A 94 14.71 12.42 2.70
C GLU A 94 15.40 11.96 1.39
N ARG A 95 16.20 10.88 1.46
CA ARG A 95 16.81 10.30 0.26
C ARG A 95 15.74 9.74 -0.69
N ILE A 96 14.77 9.00 -0.16
CA ILE A 96 13.63 8.46 -0.90
C ILE A 96 12.83 9.60 -1.54
N ALA A 97 12.47 10.62 -0.76
CA ALA A 97 11.72 11.78 -1.24
C ALA A 97 12.40 12.52 -2.38
N ARG A 98 13.73 12.79 -2.25
CA ARG A 98 14.50 13.43 -3.32
C ARG A 98 14.53 12.60 -4.59
N GLU A 99 14.72 11.29 -4.48
CA GLU A 99 14.75 10.41 -5.65
C GLU A 99 13.36 10.30 -6.31
N MET A 100 12.29 10.17 -5.53
CA MET A 100 10.92 10.19 -6.05
C MET A 100 10.61 11.50 -6.77
N ALA A 101 10.99 12.65 -6.20
CA ALA A 101 10.82 13.95 -6.85
C ALA A 101 11.59 14.03 -8.16
N ARG A 102 12.84 13.55 -8.21
CA ARG A 102 13.68 13.49 -9.42
C ARG A 102 13.04 12.63 -10.53
N LEU A 103 12.37 11.54 -10.14
CA LEU A 103 11.69 10.62 -11.05
C LEU A 103 10.25 11.04 -11.38
N GLY A 104 9.72 12.08 -10.75
CA GLY A 104 8.31 12.47 -10.88
C GLY A 104 7.35 11.43 -10.32
N MET A 105 7.76 10.65 -9.32
CA MET A 105 6.93 9.64 -8.67
C MET A 105 6.18 10.23 -7.47
N ARG A 106 4.95 9.70 -7.23
CA ARG A 106 4.11 10.06 -6.09
C ARG A 106 4.27 9.07 -4.94
N MET A 107 4.18 9.55 -3.70
CA MET A 107 4.02 8.69 -2.54
C MET A 107 2.55 8.28 -2.41
N GLY A 108 2.29 6.98 -2.29
CA GLY A 108 1.02 6.39 -1.91
C GLY A 108 0.78 6.47 -0.40
N VAL A 109 0.20 5.42 0.19
CA VAL A 109 -0.03 5.37 1.64
C VAL A 109 1.19 4.92 2.43
N PHE A 110 1.19 5.29 3.70
CA PHE A 110 1.92 4.66 4.80
C PHE A 110 0.97 4.50 6.00
N VAL A 111 1.26 3.59 6.93
CA VAL A 111 0.37 3.37 8.09
C VAL A 111 0.56 4.47 9.13
N LEU A 112 -0.56 5.11 9.51
CA LEU A 112 -0.58 6.19 10.51
C LEU A 112 -0.37 5.64 11.93
N ASN A 113 -1.03 4.53 12.27
CA ASN A 113 -1.12 3.99 13.65
C ASN A 113 -0.62 2.54 13.77
N PRO A 114 0.62 2.22 13.34
CA PRO A 114 1.08 0.82 13.28
C PRO A 114 1.14 0.13 14.64
N GLU A 115 1.39 0.89 15.73
CA GLU A 115 1.52 0.34 17.08
C GLU A 115 0.17 -0.08 17.69
N THR A 116 -0.94 0.56 17.26
CA THR A 116 -2.28 0.35 17.82
C THR A 116 -3.25 -0.34 16.87
N ALA A 117 -2.80 -0.66 15.66
CA ALA A 117 -3.61 -1.25 14.60
C ALA A 117 -4.34 -2.56 14.98
N TRP A 118 -3.81 -3.31 15.95
CA TRP A 118 -4.25 -4.66 16.28
C TRP A 118 -4.79 -4.82 17.70
N THR A 119 -5.10 -3.71 18.37
CA THR A 119 -5.64 -3.69 19.74
C THR A 119 -7.02 -3.05 19.76
N THR A 120 -7.76 -3.21 20.86
CA THR A 120 -9.06 -2.54 21.04
C THR A 120 -8.82 -1.05 21.27
N THR A 121 -9.25 -0.22 20.34
CA THR A 121 -8.89 1.20 20.27
C THR A 121 -10.09 2.08 19.93
N PHE A 122 -10.33 2.34 18.65
CA PHE A 122 -11.43 3.22 18.20
C PHE A 122 -12.79 2.76 18.74
N ALA A 123 -13.03 1.46 18.75
CA ALA A 123 -14.28 0.87 19.24
C ALA A 123 -14.54 1.15 20.72
N ALA A 124 -13.48 1.15 21.56
CA ALA A 124 -13.62 1.38 22.99
C ALA A 124 -13.88 2.87 23.34
N GLY A 125 -13.37 3.80 22.54
CA GLY A 125 -13.58 5.23 22.75
C GLY A 125 -12.81 5.82 23.94
N GLU A 126 -11.72 5.17 24.39
CA GLU A 126 -10.95 5.62 25.53
C GLU A 126 -10.23 6.96 25.26
N ALA A 127 -10.29 7.88 26.23
CA ALA A 127 -9.65 9.19 26.14
C ALA A 127 -8.12 9.08 25.94
N SER A 128 -7.48 8.14 26.63
CA SER A 128 -6.05 7.87 26.52
C SER A 128 -5.65 7.42 25.11
N PHE A 129 -6.48 6.60 24.46
CA PHE A 129 -6.25 6.22 23.07
C PHE A 129 -6.45 7.42 22.14
N ARG A 130 -7.51 8.23 22.34
CA ARG A 130 -7.73 9.45 21.55
C ARG A 130 -6.53 10.38 21.58
N GLU A 131 -5.94 10.61 22.77
CA GLU A 131 -4.73 11.42 22.90
C GLU A 131 -3.52 10.81 22.16
N SER A 132 -3.32 9.50 22.28
CA SER A 132 -2.27 8.79 21.56
C SER A 132 -2.45 8.87 20.05
N PHE A 133 -3.65 8.63 19.56
CA PHE A 133 -3.98 8.72 18.14
C PHE A 133 -3.70 10.13 17.57
N LEU A 134 -4.04 11.17 18.33
CA LEU A 134 -3.76 12.54 17.91
C LEU A 134 -2.26 12.86 17.86
N LYS A 135 -1.43 12.26 18.72
CA LYS A 135 0.05 12.33 18.62
C LYS A 135 0.54 11.60 17.37
N ASP A 136 -0.05 10.45 17.05
CA ASP A 136 0.27 9.71 15.82
C ASP A 136 -0.10 10.50 14.56
N VAL A 137 -1.24 11.19 14.57
CA VAL A 137 -1.64 12.12 13.49
C VAL A 137 -0.59 13.21 13.31
N ASP A 138 -0.18 13.90 14.40
CA ASP A 138 0.82 14.97 14.33
C ASP A 138 2.18 14.46 13.81
N ALA A 139 2.64 13.30 14.28
CA ALA A 139 3.85 12.66 13.78
C ALA A 139 3.74 12.28 12.29
N SER A 140 2.57 11.82 11.86
CA SER A 140 2.31 11.44 10.47
C SER A 140 2.23 12.65 9.54
N ILE A 141 1.76 13.81 10.01
CA ILE A 141 1.82 15.08 9.26
C ILE A 141 3.28 15.42 8.93
N GLU A 142 4.20 15.27 9.88
CA GLU A 142 5.62 15.55 9.64
C GLU A 142 6.27 14.55 8.67
N VAL A 143 5.85 13.27 8.71
CA VAL A 143 6.28 12.29 7.70
C VAL A 143 5.74 12.65 6.33
N ALA A 144 4.43 12.94 6.22
CA ALA A 144 3.77 13.28 4.96
C ALA A 144 4.42 14.50 4.29
N LYS A 145 4.71 15.57 5.05
CA LYS A 145 5.44 16.74 4.55
C LYS A 145 6.81 16.38 3.97
N ARG A 146 7.54 15.49 4.66
CA ARG A 146 8.90 15.10 4.27
C ARG A 146 8.96 14.27 3.00
N VAL A 147 7.97 13.36 2.81
CA VAL A 147 7.93 12.47 1.65
C VAL A 147 6.90 12.88 0.59
N ASN A 148 6.29 14.05 0.75
CA ASN A 148 5.23 14.56 -0.12
C ASN A 148 4.07 13.54 -0.29
N ALA A 149 3.66 12.89 0.81
CA ALA A 149 2.51 12.01 0.82
C ALA A 149 1.22 12.80 0.99
N LYS A 150 0.13 12.28 0.43
CA LYS A 150 -1.22 12.81 0.61
C LYS A 150 -2.07 11.92 1.51
N TRP A 151 -1.84 10.62 1.44
CA TRP A 151 -2.67 9.61 2.09
C TRP A 151 -1.91 8.85 3.16
N MET A 152 -2.63 8.41 4.19
CA MET A 152 -2.12 7.53 5.24
C MET A 152 -3.19 6.55 5.67
N THR A 153 -2.85 5.26 5.77
CA THR A 153 -3.78 4.19 6.17
C THR A 153 -4.05 4.24 7.66
N VAL A 154 -5.32 4.11 8.04
CA VAL A 154 -5.75 3.89 9.42
C VAL A 154 -6.38 2.50 9.53
N VAL A 155 -5.78 1.64 10.35
CA VAL A 155 -6.35 0.37 10.79
C VAL A 155 -7.06 0.58 12.12
N MET A 156 -8.36 0.27 12.17
CA MET A 156 -9.25 0.72 13.25
C MET A 156 -9.26 -0.18 14.51
N GLY A 157 -8.30 -1.10 14.60
CA GLY A 157 -8.18 -1.98 15.76
C GLY A 157 -9.30 -3.02 15.87
N THR A 158 -9.43 -3.62 17.04
CA THR A 158 -10.37 -4.70 17.29
C THR A 158 -11.67 -4.19 17.94
N VAL A 159 -12.73 -4.99 17.84
CA VAL A 159 -14.01 -4.73 18.51
C VAL A 159 -13.83 -4.58 20.03
N ALA A 160 -14.73 -3.84 20.66
CA ALA A 160 -14.89 -3.75 22.12
C ALA A 160 -16.05 -4.69 22.52
N PRO A 161 -15.80 -5.93 22.98
CA PRO A 161 -16.85 -6.96 23.10
C PRO A 161 -17.97 -6.67 24.09
N ARG A 162 -17.78 -5.65 24.96
CA ARG A 162 -18.78 -5.25 25.97
C ARG A 162 -19.63 -4.06 25.55
N LEU A 163 -19.40 -3.53 24.33
CA LEU A 163 -20.17 -2.42 23.77
C LEU A 163 -20.96 -2.87 22.55
N GLU A 164 -22.17 -2.36 22.41
CA GLU A 164 -22.98 -2.56 21.21
C GLU A 164 -22.30 -1.90 20.00
N PRO A 165 -22.49 -2.45 18.78
CA PRO A 165 -21.84 -1.94 17.56
C PRO A 165 -22.07 -0.46 17.30
N GLU A 166 -23.23 0.08 17.65
CA GLU A 166 -23.61 1.48 17.47
C GLU A 166 -22.77 2.42 18.34
N TYR A 167 -22.51 2.04 19.60
CA TYR A 167 -21.61 2.81 20.48
C TYR A 167 -20.17 2.76 19.99
N GLN A 168 -19.72 1.60 19.52
CA GLN A 168 -18.38 1.45 18.94
C GLN A 168 -18.21 2.36 17.72
N ALA A 169 -19.23 2.44 16.86
CA ALA A 169 -19.22 3.31 15.69
C ALA A 169 -19.19 4.80 16.07
N ALA A 170 -20.00 5.20 17.07
CA ALA A 170 -20.00 6.56 17.59
C ALA A 170 -18.63 6.97 18.16
N ASN A 171 -18.03 6.12 18.99
CA ASN A 171 -16.69 6.32 19.54
C ASN A 171 -15.64 6.52 18.45
N ALA A 172 -15.69 5.67 17.42
CA ALA A 172 -14.78 5.75 16.29
C ALA A 172 -14.93 7.07 15.52
N VAL A 173 -16.16 7.50 15.26
CA VAL A 173 -16.45 8.77 14.58
C VAL A 173 -15.90 9.98 15.35
N GLU A 174 -16.04 9.98 16.68
CA GLU A 174 -15.53 11.07 17.53
C GLU A 174 -13.99 11.20 17.44
N ILE A 175 -13.28 10.07 17.54
CA ILE A 175 -11.82 10.05 17.49
C ILE A 175 -11.34 10.46 16.09
N LEU A 176 -11.94 9.91 15.03
CA LEU A 176 -11.58 10.21 13.64
C LEU A 176 -11.85 11.68 13.29
N ARG A 177 -12.96 12.27 13.77
CA ARG A 177 -13.24 13.68 13.56
C ARG A 177 -12.15 14.58 14.13
N ALA A 178 -11.69 14.31 15.35
CA ALA A 178 -10.59 15.05 15.95
C ALA A 178 -9.26 14.91 15.18
N GLY A 179 -8.99 13.72 14.59
CA GLY A 179 -7.85 13.52 13.69
C GLY A 179 -8.01 14.25 12.37
N ALA A 180 -9.19 14.20 11.77
CA ALA A 180 -9.50 14.85 10.49
C ALA A 180 -9.31 16.37 10.57
N GLU A 181 -9.79 17.04 11.65
CA GLU A 181 -9.60 18.47 11.88
C GLU A 181 -8.14 18.92 11.86
N ARG A 182 -7.20 18.03 12.28
CA ARG A 182 -5.75 18.30 12.19
C ARG A 182 -5.24 18.15 10.77
N LEU A 183 -5.65 17.08 10.07
CA LEU A 183 -5.21 16.75 8.72
C LEU A 183 -5.69 17.74 7.67
N GLU A 184 -6.93 18.26 7.82
CA GLU A 184 -7.54 19.24 6.90
C GLU A 184 -6.65 20.47 6.68
N LYS A 185 -6.04 20.97 7.74
CA LYS A 185 -5.12 22.14 7.71
C LYS A 185 -3.92 21.93 6.78
N HIS A 186 -3.64 20.67 6.45
CA HIS A 186 -2.50 20.26 5.62
C HIS A 186 -2.93 19.64 4.30
N GLY A 187 -4.24 19.52 4.02
CA GLY A 187 -4.75 18.84 2.83
C GLY A 187 -4.45 17.34 2.79
N LEU A 188 -4.19 16.74 3.97
CA LEU A 188 -3.85 15.33 4.11
C LEU A 188 -5.12 14.50 4.37
N VAL A 189 -5.08 13.22 4.00
CA VAL A 189 -6.24 12.32 4.07
C VAL A 189 -5.86 11.04 4.76
N MET A 190 -6.48 10.74 5.89
CA MET A 190 -6.48 9.38 6.43
C MET A 190 -7.49 8.53 5.66
N VAL A 191 -7.09 7.34 5.28
CA VAL A 191 -7.91 6.39 4.55
C VAL A 191 -8.15 5.15 5.42
N LEU A 192 -9.41 4.89 5.73
CA LEU A 192 -9.83 3.79 6.59
C LEU A 192 -9.83 2.50 5.78
N GLU A 193 -9.16 1.47 6.27
CA GLU A 193 -9.05 0.18 5.59
C GLU A 193 -9.96 -0.88 6.25
N PRO A 194 -11.04 -1.31 5.59
CA PRO A 194 -11.82 -2.46 6.01
C PRO A 194 -11.08 -3.77 5.67
N LEU A 195 -10.67 -4.51 6.70
CA LEU A 195 -9.90 -5.75 6.56
C LEU A 195 -10.78 -7.00 6.75
N ASN A 196 -10.50 -8.07 6.02
CA ASN A 196 -11.26 -9.31 6.12
C ASN A 196 -11.01 -10.05 7.46
N ARG A 197 -12.04 -10.72 7.98
CA ARG A 197 -11.97 -11.42 9.28
C ARG A 197 -11.26 -12.77 9.23
N ARG A 198 -10.99 -13.33 8.05
CA ARG A 198 -10.27 -14.60 7.91
C ARG A 198 -8.80 -14.43 8.23
N ASP A 199 -8.17 -13.40 7.65
CA ASP A 199 -6.76 -13.07 7.91
C ASP A 199 -6.59 -12.27 9.20
N HIS A 200 -7.59 -11.45 9.54
CA HIS A 200 -7.56 -10.52 10.68
C HIS A 200 -8.80 -10.68 11.57
N PRO A 201 -8.88 -11.73 12.41
CA PRO A 201 -10.03 -11.95 13.29
C PRO A 201 -10.20 -10.82 14.32
N ASN A 202 -11.46 -10.58 14.69
CA ASN A 202 -11.88 -9.60 15.68
C ASN A 202 -11.69 -8.12 15.30
N LEU A 203 -11.34 -7.78 14.06
CA LEU A 203 -11.26 -6.38 13.67
C LEU A 203 -12.63 -5.69 13.72
N PHE A 204 -12.61 -4.42 14.12
CA PHE A 204 -13.81 -3.58 14.19
C PHE A 204 -14.32 -3.22 12.80
N LEU A 205 -13.46 -2.70 11.93
CA LEU A 205 -13.82 -2.28 10.58
C LEU A 205 -13.53 -3.38 9.57
N THR A 206 -14.58 -3.92 8.92
CA THR A 206 -14.43 -5.06 8.01
C THR A 206 -15.20 -4.94 6.68
N ARG A 207 -16.16 -4.01 6.55
CA ARG A 207 -17.03 -3.90 5.38
C ARG A 207 -17.05 -2.48 4.81
N ILE A 208 -17.21 -2.38 3.50
CA ILE A 208 -17.32 -1.08 2.80
C ILE A 208 -18.54 -0.26 3.28
N PRO A 209 -19.75 -0.80 3.41
CA PRO A 209 -20.88 -0.03 3.94
C PRO A 209 -20.63 0.54 5.35
N GLN A 210 -19.91 -0.20 6.20
CA GLN A 210 -19.53 0.28 7.54
C GLN A 210 -18.55 1.45 7.44
N ALA A 211 -17.50 1.34 6.61
CA ALA A 211 -16.56 2.42 6.36
C ALA A 211 -17.25 3.66 5.77
N PHE A 212 -18.15 3.44 4.81
CA PHE A 212 -18.94 4.51 4.20
C PHE A 212 -19.78 5.26 5.26
N GLN A 213 -20.49 4.54 6.12
CA GLN A 213 -21.27 5.14 7.21
C GLN A 213 -20.38 5.98 8.14
N ILE A 214 -19.21 5.46 8.53
CA ILE A 214 -18.25 6.15 9.40
C ILE A 214 -17.72 7.42 8.70
N CYS A 215 -17.23 7.33 7.47
CA CYS A 215 -16.73 8.49 6.72
C CYS A 215 -17.80 9.58 6.55
N ARG A 216 -19.06 9.18 6.23
CA ARG A 216 -20.20 10.10 6.16
C ARG A 216 -20.52 10.75 7.50
N ALA A 217 -20.39 10.03 8.61
CA ALA A 217 -20.62 10.57 9.93
C ALA A 217 -19.49 11.50 10.41
N VAL A 218 -18.24 11.21 10.03
CA VAL A 218 -17.09 12.13 10.27
C VAL A 218 -17.26 13.42 9.48
N ASP A 219 -17.80 13.34 8.25
CA ASP A 219 -18.12 14.47 7.34
C ASP A 219 -16.90 15.37 7.06
N SER A 220 -15.78 14.78 6.66
CA SER A 220 -14.53 15.48 6.38
C SER A 220 -13.89 15.01 5.06
N PRO A 221 -13.27 15.93 4.30
CA PRO A 221 -12.44 15.56 3.15
C PRO A 221 -11.16 14.80 3.55
N SER A 222 -10.76 14.89 4.82
CA SER A 222 -9.57 14.26 5.38
C SER A 222 -9.82 12.88 6.01
N CYS A 223 -11.04 12.33 5.89
CA CYS A 223 -11.38 10.97 6.31
C CYS A 223 -12.13 10.26 5.19
N LYS A 224 -11.46 9.31 4.54
CA LYS A 224 -11.96 8.61 3.35
C LYS A 224 -11.72 7.09 3.46
N ILE A 225 -12.12 6.34 2.44
CA ILE A 225 -11.99 4.89 2.38
C ILE A 225 -10.75 4.52 1.56
N LEU A 226 -9.97 3.58 2.08
CA LEU A 226 -9.10 2.72 1.32
C LEU A 226 -9.88 1.47 0.96
N PHE A 227 -10.10 1.25 -0.33
CA PHE A 227 -10.77 0.06 -0.85
C PHE A 227 -9.72 -0.98 -1.24
N ASP A 228 -9.40 -1.91 -0.35
CA ASP A 228 -8.56 -3.06 -0.69
C ASP A 228 -9.43 -4.14 -1.34
N ILE A 229 -9.17 -4.40 -2.62
CA ILE A 229 -9.95 -5.33 -3.44
C ILE A 229 -9.81 -6.77 -2.91
N TYR A 230 -8.62 -7.16 -2.43
CA TYR A 230 -8.40 -8.49 -1.84
C TYR A 230 -9.26 -8.71 -0.60
N HIS A 231 -9.23 -7.76 0.34
CA HIS A 231 -10.01 -7.87 1.56
C HIS A 231 -11.51 -7.88 1.28
N GLN A 232 -11.97 -7.06 0.36
CA GLN A 232 -13.39 -6.96 0.04
C GLN A 232 -13.88 -8.15 -0.77
N GLN A 233 -13.06 -8.77 -1.61
CA GLN A 233 -13.42 -10.03 -2.27
C GLN A 233 -13.73 -11.12 -1.26
N ILE A 234 -12.92 -11.27 -0.22
CA ILE A 234 -13.10 -12.27 0.85
C ILE A 234 -14.33 -11.96 1.72
N THR A 235 -14.58 -10.69 2.01
CA THR A 235 -15.61 -10.28 2.97
C THR A 235 -16.99 -10.17 2.32
N GLU A 236 -17.10 -9.49 1.18
CA GLU A 236 -18.38 -9.08 0.60
C GLU A 236 -18.54 -9.52 -0.85
N GLY A 237 -17.45 -9.67 -1.62
CA GLY A 237 -17.53 -9.79 -3.07
C GLY A 237 -18.21 -8.56 -3.68
N ASN A 238 -18.97 -8.74 -4.77
CA ASN A 238 -19.78 -7.69 -5.38
C ASN A 238 -19.00 -6.36 -5.60
N LEU A 239 -17.73 -6.47 -5.98
CA LEU A 239 -16.74 -5.39 -5.94
C LEU A 239 -17.17 -4.12 -6.69
N ILE A 240 -17.57 -4.25 -7.97
CA ILE A 240 -17.94 -3.11 -8.80
C ILE A 240 -19.16 -2.35 -8.26
N PRO A 241 -20.28 -3.00 -7.89
CA PRO A 241 -21.39 -2.31 -7.25
C PRO A 241 -21.00 -1.64 -5.91
N ASN A 242 -20.16 -2.28 -5.12
CA ASN A 242 -19.67 -1.69 -3.85
C ASN A 242 -18.79 -0.45 -4.09
N PHE A 243 -17.96 -0.44 -5.13
CA PHE A 243 -17.27 0.78 -5.58
C PHE A 243 -18.25 1.89 -5.94
N ASP A 244 -19.30 1.59 -6.69
CA ASP A 244 -20.28 2.59 -7.11
C ASP A 244 -21.03 3.22 -5.93
N LEU A 245 -21.44 2.39 -4.97
CA LEU A 245 -22.15 2.85 -3.77
C LEU A 245 -21.26 3.72 -2.87
N ALA A 246 -19.99 3.37 -2.72
CA ALA A 246 -19.04 4.06 -1.86
C ALA A 246 -18.22 5.14 -2.58
N TRP A 247 -18.39 5.35 -3.89
CA TRP A 247 -17.50 6.12 -4.76
C TRP A 247 -17.05 7.47 -4.21
N LYS A 248 -17.98 8.24 -3.63
CA LYS A 248 -17.70 9.58 -3.10
C LYS A 248 -16.75 9.59 -1.90
N GLU A 249 -16.63 8.47 -1.23
CA GLU A 249 -15.78 8.32 -0.05
C GLU A 249 -14.49 7.51 -0.33
N VAL A 250 -14.34 6.87 -1.51
CA VAL A 250 -13.12 6.13 -1.88
C VAL A 250 -12.05 7.11 -2.35
N ALA A 251 -10.90 7.11 -1.67
CA ALA A 251 -9.75 7.95 -2.02
C ALA A 251 -8.49 7.16 -2.38
N TYR A 252 -8.43 5.89 -2.03
CA TYR A 252 -7.30 5.00 -2.29
C TYR A 252 -7.80 3.58 -2.60
N VAL A 253 -7.06 2.86 -3.43
CA VAL A 253 -7.39 1.46 -3.78
C VAL A 253 -6.14 0.61 -3.55
N GLN A 254 -6.32 -0.60 -3.02
CA GLN A 254 -5.26 -1.60 -2.96
C GLN A 254 -5.64 -2.88 -3.69
N VAL A 255 -4.63 -3.61 -4.14
CA VAL A 255 -4.72 -4.76 -5.02
C VAL A 255 -3.98 -5.96 -4.44
N GLY A 256 -4.62 -7.09 -4.44
CA GLY A 256 -4.08 -8.42 -4.26
C GLY A 256 -5.10 -9.43 -4.79
N ASP A 257 -4.67 -10.43 -5.57
CA ASP A 257 -5.61 -11.42 -6.09
C ASP A 257 -5.95 -12.48 -5.05
N ASN A 258 -7.17 -12.95 -5.06
CA ASN A 258 -7.67 -13.98 -4.16
C ASN A 258 -7.95 -15.29 -4.95
N PRO A 259 -7.54 -16.45 -4.43
CA PRO A 259 -6.78 -16.67 -3.19
C PRO A 259 -5.29 -16.38 -3.31
N GLY A 260 -4.63 -16.17 -2.17
CA GLY A 260 -3.17 -16.17 -2.04
C GLY A 260 -2.51 -14.80 -1.99
N ARG A 261 -3.25 -13.69 -2.21
CA ARG A 261 -2.78 -12.30 -2.15
C ARG A 261 -1.52 -12.09 -3.00
N LYS A 262 -1.67 -12.36 -4.32
CA LYS A 262 -0.62 -12.22 -5.33
C LYS A 262 -1.02 -11.21 -6.40
N GLU A 263 -0.17 -11.07 -7.44
CA GLU A 263 -0.46 -10.18 -8.58
C GLU A 263 -1.76 -10.55 -9.30
N PRO A 264 -2.41 -9.60 -9.99
CA PRO A 264 -3.58 -9.86 -10.85
C PRO A 264 -3.37 -11.06 -11.80
N THR A 265 -4.45 -11.77 -12.11
CA THR A 265 -4.47 -12.97 -12.97
C THR A 265 -3.99 -14.26 -12.31
N THR A 266 -3.68 -14.25 -11.04
CA THR A 266 -3.26 -15.46 -10.30
C THR A 266 -4.40 -16.09 -9.47
N GLY A 267 -5.52 -15.39 -9.32
CA GLY A 267 -6.68 -15.82 -8.55
C GLY A 267 -7.99 -15.70 -9.33
N GLU A 268 -9.07 -15.44 -8.59
CA GLU A 268 -10.45 -15.46 -9.11
C GLU A 268 -10.99 -14.07 -9.50
N ILE A 269 -10.26 -12.97 -9.17
CA ILE A 269 -10.75 -11.61 -9.39
C ILE A 269 -10.49 -11.20 -10.84
N HIS A 270 -11.54 -10.77 -11.54
CA HIS A 270 -11.40 -10.27 -12.92
C HIS A 270 -10.92 -8.82 -12.93
N TYR A 271 -9.63 -8.60 -12.65
CA TYR A 271 -9.02 -7.27 -12.56
C TYR A 271 -9.18 -6.39 -13.80
N GLY A 272 -9.19 -6.98 -15.00
CA GLY A 272 -9.44 -6.22 -16.23
C GLY A 272 -10.78 -5.46 -16.19
N ASN A 273 -11.85 -6.08 -15.68
CA ASN A 273 -13.15 -5.42 -15.52
C ASN A 273 -13.14 -4.38 -14.41
N VAL A 274 -12.49 -4.68 -13.27
CA VAL A 274 -12.41 -3.76 -12.13
C VAL A 274 -11.63 -2.50 -12.52
N PHE A 275 -10.47 -2.64 -13.15
CA PHE A 275 -9.64 -1.51 -13.56
C PHE A 275 -10.28 -0.68 -14.68
N ALA A 276 -10.93 -1.33 -15.65
CA ALA A 276 -11.72 -0.63 -16.67
C ALA A 276 -12.84 0.21 -16.03
N HIS A 277 -13.49 -0.32 -14.98
CA HIS A 277 -14.50 0.41 -14.23
C HIS A 277 -13.91 1.62 -13.50
N LEU A 278 -12.78 1.47 -12.79
CA LEU A 278 -12.10 2.57 -12.12
C LEU A 278 -11.71 3.69 -13.11
N LYS A 279 -11.15 3.33 -14.27
CA LYS A 279 -10.83 4.29 -15.34
C LYS A 279 -12.07 5.00 -15.86
N LYS A 280 -13.14 4.26 -16.16
CA LYS A 280 -14.43 4.80 -16.63
C LYS A 280 -15.03 5.79 -15.63
N LYS A 281 -14.87 5.53 -14.33
CA LYS A 281 -15.33 6.41 -13.23
C LYS A 281 -14.41 7.64 -13.04
N GLY A 282 -13.29 7.71 -13.73
CA GLY A 282 -12.33 8.80 -13.61
C GLY A 282 -11.49 8.74 -12.33
N PHE A 283 -11.13 7.55 -11.85
CA PHE A 283 -10.26 7.41 -10.70
C PHE A 283 -8.86 7.98 -11.00
N THR A 284 -8.43 8.97 -10.24
CA THR A 284 -7.13 9.63 -10.35
C THR A 284 -6.24 9.43 -9.12
N GLY A 285 -6.71 8.60 -8.18
CA GLY A 285 -5.94 8.19 -7.01
C GLY A 285 -4.85 7.18 -7.34
N VAL A 286 -4.15 6.73 -6.31
CA VAL A 286 -3.13 5.70 -6.41
C VAL A 286 -3.78 4.33 -6.20
N VAL A 287 -3.27 3.33 -6.91
CA VAL A 287 -3.65 1.91 -6.80
C VAL A 287 -2.46 1.15 -6.22
N GLY A 288 -2.45 0.94 -4.91
CA GLY A 288 -1.38 0.25 -4.18
C GLY A 288 -1.30 -1.24 -4.53
N MET A 289 -0.08 -1.74 -4.74
CA MET A 289 0.17 -3.15 -5.05
C MET A 289 0.49 -3.91 -3.76
N GLU A 290 -0.52 -4.11 -2.90
CA GLU A 290 -0.34 -4.71 -1.57
C GLU A 290 -0.44 -6.24 -1.63
N HIS A 291 0.51 -6.86 -2.30
CA HIS A 291 0.58 -8.32 -2.47
C HIS A 291 2.01 -8.83 -2.59
N GLY A 292 2.20 -10.12 -2.38
CA GLY A 292 3.46 -10.78 -2.69
C GLY A 292 3.50 -11.26 -4.16
N ASN A 293 4.68 -11.65 -4.63
CA ASN A 293 4.85 -12.24 -5.97
C ASN A 293 4.45 -13.72 -5.96
N ALA A 294 3.74 -14.20 -6.97
CA ALA A 294 3.33 -15.61 -7.07
C ALA A 294 4.54 -16.54 -7.32
N LYS A 295 5.52 -16.05 -8.07
CA LYS A 295 6.76 -16.77 -8.33
C LYS A 295 7.95 -16.06 -7.70
N PRO A 296 8.98 -16.80 -7.25
CA PRO A 296 10.20 -16.23 -6.72
C PRO A 296 11.12 -15.70 -7.83
N GLY A 297 12.14 -14.93 -7.42
CA GLY A 297 13.23 -14.50 -8.28
C GLY A 297 12.84 -13.44 -9.33
N ALA A 298 13.80 -13.05 -10.13
CA ALA A 298 13.61 -12.00 -11.16
C ALA A 298 12.58 -12.39 -12.24
N GLU A 299 12.35 -13.69 -12.48
CA GLU A 299 11.30 -14.15 -13.38
C GLU A 299 9.90 -13.82 -12.79
N GLY A 300 9.70 -14.09 -11.49
CA GLY A 300 8.47 -13.75 -10.79
C GLY A 300 8.20 -12.24 -10.80
N GLU A 301 9.24 -11.44 -10.58
CA GLU A 301 9.15 -9.98 -10.64
C GLU A 301 8.73 -9.46 -12.04
N ARG A 302 9.28 -10.04 -13.10
CA ARG A 302 8.84 -9.73 -14.48
C ARG A 302 7.40 -10.19 -14.75
N ALA A 303 6.98 -11.31 -14.15
CA ALA A 303 5.59 -11.78 -14.26
C ALA A 303 4.61 -10.80 -13.60
N VAL A 304 4.96 -10.19 -12.46
CA VAL A 304 4.16 -9.12 -11.84
C VAL A 304 3.96 -7.97 -12.82
N VAL A 305 5.03 -7.43 -13.41
CA VAL A 305 4.92 -6.32 -14.39
C VAL A 305 4.03 -6.72 -15.57
N SER A 306 4.21 -7.95 -16.09
CA SER A 306 3.41 -8.45 -17.21
C SER A 306 1.93 -8.61 -16.86
N ALA A 307 1.62 -9.07 -15.64
CA ALA A 307 0.24 -9.20 -15.15
C ALA A 307 -0.46 -7.84 -15.11
N TYR A 308 0.18 -6.81 -14.55
CA TYR A 308 -0.39 -5.45 -14.56
C TYR A 308 -0.56 -4.89 -15.98
N ARG A 309 0.40 -5.13 -16.88
CA ARG A 309 0.27 -4.74 -18.29
C ARG A 309 -0.93 -5.42 -18.99
N ALA A 310 -1.21 -6.67 -18.65
CA ALA A 310 -2.31 -7.42 -19.25
C ALA A 310 -3.69 -6.91 -18.82
N VAL A 311 -3.82 -6.37 -17.60
CA VAL A 311 -5.11 -5.93 -17.02
C VAL A 311 -5.26 -4.40 -16.97
N ASP A 312 -4.21 -3.63 -17.30
CA ASP A 312 -4.26 -2.17 -17.33
C ASP A 312 -5.26 -1.71 -18.39
N PRO A 313 -6.21 -0.84 -18.07
CA PRO A 313 -7.26 -0.45 -19.00
C PRO A 313 -6.71 0.43 -20.13
N ARG A 314 -7.00 0.05 -21.37
CA ARG A 314 -6.58 0.76 -22.60
C ARG A 314 -7.35 2.07 -22.82
#